data_0976915683c1fff7b1e024a86cf45745
#
_entry.id   0976915683c1fff7b1e024a86cf45745
#
_cell.length_a   1.000
_cell.length_b   1.000
_cell.length_c   1.000
_cell.angle_alpha   90.00
_cell.angle_beta   90.00
_cell.angle_gamma   90.00
#
_symmetry.space_group_name_H-M   'P 1'
#
loop_
_entity.id
_entity.type
_entity.pdbx_description
1 polymer ?
#
loop_
_entity_poly.entity_id
_entity_poly.type
_entity_poly.pdbx_seq_one_letter_code
_entity_poly.pdbx_strand_id
1 'polypeptide(L)'
;ENTVKVVKDTDSICAMGHLELNGFRAHRGHVMEDGMACDLFEKFDKVFSGHYHTRSDNGKIFYLGNPYEMFWNDVNDPRGFTIFDTETLEFEYNDNPYKLFYNIYYEDTPYQTFDTREYEGKIVKVIVRKKTEPKKFEKFIDKLYSCGIQDLKIVENFSIQENEDFEVDESENTISILNRYIDEAEFDCDKTIIKGILQKVYSQACQVE
;
A
#
# COMPACT_ATOMS: atom_id res chain seq x y z
N GLU A 1 -7.26 8.94 28.96
CA GLU A 1 -8.33 9.63 29.77
C GLU A 1 -8.37 11.14 29.53
N ASN A 2 -7.23 11.84 29.53
CA ASN A 2 -7.22 13.31 29.31
C ASN A 2 -7.71 13.73 27.93
N THR A 3 -7.34 13.02 26.86
CA THR A 3 -7.76 13.33 25.49
C THR A 3 -9.26 13.23 25.32
N VAL A 4 -9.87 12.15 25.84
CA VAL A 4 -11.34 11.95 25.79
C VAL A 4 -12.08 13.07 26.50
N LYS A 5 -11.56 13.54 27.64
CA LYS A 5 -12.15 14.67 28.36
C LYS A 5 -12.06 15.96 27.55
N VAL A 6 -10.89 16.28 26.98
CA VAL A 6 -10.72 17.47 26.12
C VAL A 6 -11.66 17.43 24.93
N VAL A 7 -11.78 16.28 24.26
CA VAL A 7 -12.71 16.12 23.12
C VAL A 7 -14.16 16.34 23.54
N LYS A 8 -14.57 15.86 24.72
CA LYS A 8 -15.94 16.06 25.23
C LYS A 8 -16.24 17.50 25.64
N ASP A 9 -15.26 18.18 26.24
CA ASP A 9 -15.46 19.48 26.88
C ASP A 9 -15.22 20.68 25.93
N THR A 10 -14.62 20.47 24.73
CA THR A 10 -14.34 21.55 23.79
C THR A 10 -15.60 22.02 23.04
N ASP A 11 -15.67 23.33 22.76
CA ASP A 11 -16.69 23.94 21.89
C ASP A 11 -16.24 24.04 20.42
N SER A 12 -15.09 23.45 20.07
CA SER A 12 -14.59 23.44 18.70
C SER A 12 -15.54 22.68 17.77
N ILE A 13 -15.72 23.19 16.56
CA ILE A 13 -16.53 22.56 15.51
C ILE A 13 -15.75 21.59 14.63
N CYS A 14 -14.41 21.69 14.64
CA CYS A 14 -13.51 20.81 13.92
C CYS A 14 -12.48 20.19 14.84
N ALA A 15 -12.02 19.00 14.48
CA ALA A 15 -10.91 18.33 15.16
C ALA A 15 -9.84 17.88 14.16
N MET A 16 -8.57 17.93 14.59
CA MET A 16 -7.44 17.39 13.83
C MET A 16 -6.61 16.51 14.75
N GLY A 17 -6.20 15.36 14.25
CA GLY A 17 -5.43 14.42 15.05
C GLY A 17 -4.68 13.37 14.23
N HIS A 18 -4.00 12.48 14.96
CA HIS A 18 -3.37 11.29 14.41
C HIS A 18 -4.06 10.10 15.08
N LEU A 19 -5.18 9.68 14.49
CA LEU A 19 -6.17 8.81 15.11
C LEU A 19 -6.15 7.44 14.43
N GLU A 20 -6.28 6.39 15.22
CA GLU A 20 -6.51 5.03 14.75
C GLU A 20 -7.98 4.69 15.01
N LEU A 21 -8.81 4.87 13.98
CA LEU A 21 -10.26 4.63 14.04
C LEU A 21 -10.63 3.42 13.19
N ASN A 22 -11.59 2.63 13.66
CA ASN A 22 -12.12 1.51 12.88
C ASN A 22 -12.98 1.99 11.69
N GLY A 23 -13.13 1.12 10.70
CA GLY A 23 -13.97 1.37 9.52
C GLY A 23 -13.30 2.19 8.41
N PHE A 24 -12.02 2.56 8.53
CA PHE A 24 -11.28 3.31 7.52
C PHE A 24 -10.18 2.46 6.86
N ARG A 25 -9.76 2.88 5.67
CA ARG A 25 -8.70 2.18 4.92
C ARG A 25 -7.33 2.57 5.48
N ALA A 26 -6.59 1.58 5.98
CA ALA A 26 -5.20 1.76 6.36
C ALA A 26 -4.30 1.88 5.13
N HIS A 27 -4.55 1.03 4.13
CA HIS A 27 -3.93 1.03 2.81
C HIS A 27 -4.92 0.45 1.78
N ARG A 28 -4.51 0.44 0.51
CA ARG A 28 -5.35 -0.05 -0.59
C ARG A 28 -5.79 -1.50 -0.34
N GLY A 29 -7.09 -1.74 -0.38
CA GLY A 29 -7.69 -3.06 -0.18
C GLY A 29 -7.84 -3.52 1.27
N HIS A 30 -7.41 -2.73 2.27
CA HIS A 30 -7.52 -3.11 3.67
C HIS A 30 -8.26 -2.06 4.51
N VAL A 31 -9.39 -2.46 5.08
CA VAL A 31 -10.16 -1.65 6.02
C VAL A 31 -9.85 -2.13 7.44
N MET A 32 -9.52 -1.21 8.32
CA MET A 32 -9.24 -1.52 9.72
C MET A 32 -10.54 -1.85 10.46
N GLU A 33 -10.61 -3.03 11.03
CA GLU A 33 -11.71 -3.46 11.89
C GLU A 33 -11.44 -3.10 13.35
N ASP A 34 -10.16 -3.06 13.73
CA ASP A 34 -9.69 -2.64 15.03
C ASP A 34 -9.51 -1.11 15.08
N GLY A 35 -9.43 -0.57 16.29
CA GLY A 35 -9.24 0.86 16.51
C GLY A 35 -10.34 1.48 17.37
N MET A 36 -10.23 2.77 17.61
CA MET A 36 -11.18 3.52 18.44
C MET A 36 -12.49 3.75 17.65
N ALA A 37 -13.63 3.67 18.34
CA ALA A 37 -14.92 3.99 17.75
C ALA A 37 -15.03 5.47 17.38
N CYS A 38 -15.77 5.75 16.30
CA CYS A 38 -15.96 7.10 15.77
C CYS A 38 -16.87 7.98 16.63
N ASP A 39 -17.71 7.41 17.50
CA ASP A 39 -18.76 8.08 18.27
C ASP A 39 -18.25 9.26 19.08
N LEU A 40 -17.00 9.19 19.56
CA LEU A 40 -16.36 10.26 20.30
C LEU A 40 -16.28 11.58 19.49
N PHE A 41 -16.25 11.46 18.17
CA PHE A 41 -16.05 12.57 17.24
C PHE A 41 -17.33 13.06 16.58
N GLU A 42 -18.50 12.50 16.91
CA GLU A 42 -19.78 12.85 16.29
C GLU A 42 -20.19 14.32 16.46
N LYS A 43 -19.76 14.95 17.53
CA LYS A 43 -20.06 16.36 17.80
C LYS A 43 -19.39 17.36 16.85
N PHE A 44 -18.30 16.96 16.19
CA PHE A 44 -17.58 17.82 15.25
C PHE A 44 -18.26 17.82 13.88
N ASP A 45 -18.21 18.96 13.19
CA ASP A 45 -18.66 19.07 11.80
C ASP A 45 -17.69 18.38 10.85
N LYS A 46 -16.37 18.52 11.12
CA LYS A 46 -15.31 17.85 10.37
C LYS A 46 -14.20 17.38 11.29
N VAL A 47 -13.66 16.20 10.98
CA VAL A 47 -12.50 15.62 11.66
C VAL A 47 -11.48 15.23 10.61
N PHE A 48 -10.26 15.74 10.72
CA PHE A 48 -9.14 15.37 9.86
C PHE A 48 -8.14 14.52 10.62
N SER A 49 -7.74 13.41 10.04
CA SER A 49 -6.78 12.50 10.66
C SER A 49 -5.63 12.14 9.73
N GLY A 50 -4.46 12.00 10.32
CA GLY A 50 -3.35 11.23 9.78
C GLY A 50 -3.44 9.77 10.17
N HIS A 51 -2.32 9.07 10.33
CA HIS A 51 -2.13 7.66 10.64
C HIS A 51 -2.27 6.75 9.42
N TYR A 52 -3.45 6.68 8.79
CA TYR A 52 -3.62 5.87 7.58
C TYR A 52 -3.11 6.60 6.34
N HIS A 53 -2.35 5.88 5.51
CA HIS A 53 -1.66 6.45 4.35
C HIS A 53 -2.59 6.66 3.16
N THR A 54 -3.69 5.93 3.08
CA THR A 54 -4.67 6.04 2.01
C THR A 54 -5.78 6.99 2.41
N ARG A 55 -6.18 7.88 1.50
CA ARG A 55 -7.33 8.76 1.69
C ARG A 55 -8.60 7.93 1.81
N SER A 56 -9.34 8.16 2.87
CA SER A 56 -10.65 7.55 3.08
C SER A 56 -11.50 8.44 4.00
N ASP A 57 -12.81 8.38 3.84
CA ASP A 57 -13.72 9.16 4.68
C ASP A 57 -15.07 8.47 4.85
N ASN A 58 -15.84 8.98 5.80
CA ASN A 58 -17.24 8.63 6.02
C ASN A 58 -18.20 9.84 5.90
N GLY A 59 -17.75 10.92 5.24
CA GLY A 59 -18.47 12.19 5.10
C GLY A 59 -18.27 13.17 6.25
N LYS A 60 -17.71 12.75 7.39
CA LYS A 60 -17.42 13.57 8.57
C LYS A 60 -15.94 13.47 8.98
N ILE A 61 -15.42 12.28 9.03
CA ILE A 61 -14.03 11.98 9.38
C ILE A 61 -13.26 11.70 8.09
N PHE A 62 -12.14 12.42 7.89
CA PHE A 62 -11.34 12.39 6.68
C PHE A 62 -9.91 12.02 7.01
N TYR A 63 -9.46 10.87 6.54
CA TYR A 63 -8.05 10.49 6.52
C TYR A 63 -7.40 11.13 5.31
N LEU A 64 -6.42 11.99 5.55
CA LEU A 64 -5.83 12.84 4.51
C LEU A 64 -4.79 12.11 3.65
N GLY A 65 -4.31 10.97 4.12
CA GLY A 65 -3.25 10.21 3.47
C GLY A 65 -1.88 10.85 3.61
N ASN A 66 -0.89 10.29 2.90
CA ASN A 66 0.48 10.78 2.87
C ASN A 66 0.67 11.90 1.85
N PRO A 67 1.62 12.85 2.07
CA PRO A 67 1.95 13.87 1.09
C PRO A 67 2.74 13.34 -0.11
N TYR A 68 3.42 12.20 0.01
CA TYR A 68 4.20 11.51 -1.04
C TYR A 68 4.25 10.00 -0.76
N GLU A 69 4.71 9.23 -1.74
CA GLU A 69 4.88 7.78 -1.61
C GLU A 69 6.00 7.47 -0.60
N MET A 70 5.72 6.63 0.40
CA MET A 70 6.68 6.20 1.44
C MET A 70 7.02 4.71 1.35
N PHE A 71 6.08 3.92 0.83
CA PHE A 71 6.19 2.47 0.74
C PHE A 71 5.69 1.94 -0.61
N TRP A 72 6.01 0.70 -0.90
CA TRP A 72 5.55 0.03 -2.13
C TRP A 72 4.02 -0.07 -2.25
N ASN A 73 3.31 -0.09 -1.13
CA ASN A 73 1.84 -0.10 -1.11
C ASN A 73 1.23 1.25 -1.56
N ASP A 74 2.04 2.29 -1.60
CA ASP A 74 1.60 3.64 -1.99
C ASP A 74 1.61 3.83 -3.51
N VAL A 75 2.21 2.90 -4.27
CA VAL A 75 2.30 2.96 -5.73
C VAL A 75 0.92 3.03 -6.37
N ASN A 76 0.73 4.01 -7.25
CA ASN A 76 -0.54 4.27 -7.95
C ASN A 76 -1.73 4.66 -7.04
N ASP A 77 -1.47 5.08 -5.81
CA ASP A 77 -2.47 5.66 -4.92
C ASP A 77 -2.24 7.18 -4.82
N PRO A 78 -3.28 8.04 -4.94
CA PRO A 78 -3.12 9.48 -4.89
C PRO A 78 -2.48 9.95 -3.58
N ARG A 79 -1.41 10.73 -3.68
CA ARG A 79 -0.69 11.34 -2.55
C ARG A 79 -0.72 12.84 -2.70
N GLY A 80 -0.60 13.57 -1.60
CA GLY A 80 -0.61 15.02 -1.67
C GLY A 80 -0.95 15.67 -0.34
N PHE A 81 -1.40 16.90 -0.40
CA PHE A 81 -1.81 17.67 0.77
C PHE A 81 -3.22 18.22 0.60
N THR A 82 -3.78 18.69 1.71
CA THR A 82 -5.14 19.22 1.76
C THR A 82 -5.10 20.67 2.21
N ILE A 83 -5.78 21.54 1.49
CA ILE A 83 -6.07 22.92 1.92
C ILE A 83 -7.44 22.92 2.58
N PHE A 84 -7.51 23.47 3.78
CA PHE A 84 -8.75 23.58 4.54
C PHE A 84 -9.04 25.04 4.88
N ASP A 85 -10.23 25.52 4.50
CA ASP A 85 -10.72 26.82 4.83
C ASP A 85 -11.52 26.76 6.14
N THR A 86 -11.04 27.43 7.18
CA THR A 86 -11.64 27.40 8.52
C THR A 86 -12.89 28.25 8.66
N GLU A 87 -13.18 29.15 7.69
CA GLU A 87 -14.37 29.99 7.70
C GLU A 87 -15.54 29.29 7.00
N THR A 88 -15.26 28.69 5.83
CA THR A 88 -16.28 28.01 5.02
C THR A 88 -16.40 26.53 5.38
N LEU A 89 -15.43 25.96 6.07
CA LEU A 89 -15.27 24.51 6.34
C LEU A 89 -15.13 23.68 5.06
N GLU A 90 -14.77 24.28 3.96
CA GLU A 90 -14.47 23.59 2.72
C GLU A 90 -13.02 23.13 2.68
N PHE A 91 -12.75 22.06 1.95
CA PHE A 91 -11.39 21.58 1.76
C PHE A 91 -11.18 21.04 0.36
N GLU A 92 -9.92 21.08 -0.07
CA GLU A 92 -9.49 20.67 -1.40
C GLU A 92 -8.24 19.80 -1.29
N TYR A 93 -8.25 18.66 -2.00
CA TYR A 93 -7.09 17.80 -2.16
C TYR A 93 -6.19 18.31 -3.30
N ASN A 94 -4.93 18.48 -3.02
CA ASN A 94 -3.90 18.80 -4.01
C ASN A 94 -2.97 17.61 -4.18
N ASP A 95 -3.07 16.94 -5.31
CA ASP A 95 -2.31 15.74 -5.59
C ASP A 95 -0.85 16.08 -5.90
N ASN A 96 0.05 15.29 -5.33
CA ASN A 96 1.48 15.36 -5.61
C ASN A 96 1.77 14.69 -6.96
N PRO A 97 2.25 15.43 -7.96
CA PRO A 97 2.57 14.85 -9.26
C PRO A 97 3.87 14.03 -9.26
N TYR A 98 4.67 14.13 -8.21
CA TYR A 98 5.98 13.48 -8.14
C TYR A 98 5.85 12.07 -7.55
N LYS A 99 6.22 11.08 -8.35
CA LYS A 99 6.30 9.68 -7.94
C LYS A 99 7.73 9.33 -7.53
N LEU A 100 7.85 8.44 -6.56
CA LEU A 100 9.13 7.92 -6.06
C LEU A 100 9.31 6.45 -6.42
N PHE A 101 8.26 5.65 -6.34
CA PHE A 101 8.29 4.21 -6.55
C PHE A 101 7.70 3.83 -7.91
N TYR A 102 8.37 2.94 -8.64
CA TYR A 102 7.96 2.47 -9.96
C TYR A 102 7.99 0.95 -10.04
N ASN A 103 6.90 0.35 -10.49
CA ASN A 103 6.86 -1.05 -10.88
C ASN A 103 7.05 -1.17 -12.39
N ILE A 104 8.01 -1.97 -12.82
CA ILE A 104 8.27 -2.29 -14.22
C ILE A 104 8.06 -3.78 -14.41
N TYR A 105 7.17 -4.13 -15.32
CA TYR A 105 6.98 -5.52 -15.74
C TYR A 105 7.90 -5.80 -16.92
N TYR A 106 8.90 -6.66 -16.71
CA TYR A 106 9.97 -6.91 -17.69
C TYR A 106 9.43 -7.36 -19.06
N GLU A 107 8.47 -8.28 -19.06
CA GLU A 107 7.91 -8.84 -20.29
C GLU A 107 7.07 -7.82 -21.09
N ASP A 108 6.48 -6.87 -20.40
CA ASP A 108 5.60 -5.85 -21.00
C ASP A 108 6.39 -4.60 -21.43
N THR A 109 7.72 -4.58 -21.19
CA THR A 109 8.59 -3.44 -21.43
C THR A 109 9.66 -3.78 -22.48
N PRO A 110 9.40 -3.57 -23.79
CA PRO A 110 10.36 -3.89 -24.84
C PRO A 110 11.64 -3.05 -24.71
N TYR A 111 12.80 -3.70 -24.67
CA TYR A 111 14.11 -3.06 -24.49
C TYR A 111 14.40 -1.94 -25.50
N GLN A 112 13.94 -2.06 -26.74
CA GLN A 112 14.20 -1.10 -27.81
C GLN A 112 13.51 0.25 -27.62
N THR A 113 12.31 0.23 -27.04
CA THR A 113 11.48 1.41 -26.78
C THR A 113 11.52 1.88 -25.33
N PHE A 114 12.21 1.14 -24.48
CA PHE A 114 12.28 1.43 -23.06
C PHE A 114 13.06 2.73 -22.79
N ASP A 115 12.36 3.78 -22.41
CA ASP A 115 12.94 5.05 -21.99
C ASP A 115 13.16 5.03 -20.48
N THR A 116 14.40 5.18 -20.05
CA THR A 116 14.77 5.11 -18.64
C THR A 116 14.86 6.48 -17.95
N ARG A 117 14.70 7.59 -18.67
CA ARG A 117 14.90 8.95 -18.14
C ARG A 117 13.94 9.28 -16.99
N GLU A 118 12.74 8.71 -16.99
CA GLU A 118 11.75 8.93 -15.93
C GLU A 118 12.12 8.25 -14.60
N TYR A 119 13.08 7.30 -14.62
CA TYR A 119 13.48 6.54 -13.44
C TYR A 119 14.72 7.10 -12.75
N GLU A 120 15.31 8.17 -13.26
CA GLU A 120 16.46 8.82 -12.61
C GLU A 120 16.09 9.27 -11.18
N GLY A 121 16.89 8.84 -10.19
CA GLY A 121 16.67 9.11 -8.77
C GLY A 121 15.44 8.41 -8.17
N LYS A 122 14.84 7.42 -8.85
CA LYS A 122 13.66 6.68 -8.39
C LYS A 122 14.01 5.33 -7.78
N ILE A 123 13.07 4.78 -7.02
CA ILE A 123 13.12 3.43 -6.47
C ILE A 123 12.31 2.53 -7.39
N VAL A 124 12.98 1.58 -8.02
CA VAL A 124 12.39 0.77 -9.09
C VAL A 124 12.27 -0.69 -8.66
N LYS A 125 11.11 -1.28 -8.92
CA LYS A 125 10.88 -2.72 -8.78
C LYS A 125 10.67 -3.32 -10.16
N VAL A 126 11.56 -4.23 -10.57
CA VAL A 126 11.40 -5.01 -11.79
C VAL A 126 10.76 -6.34 -11.43
N ILE A 127 9.57 -6.56 -11.97
CA ILE A 127 8.80 -7.79 -11.79
C ILE A 127 9.02 -8.66 -13.02
N VAL A 128 9.53 -9.87 -12.80
CA VAL A 128 9.87 -10.84 -13.85
C VAL A 128 9.00 -12.06 -13.68
N ARG A 129 8.13 -12.33 -14.66
CA ARG A 129 7.27 -13.53 -14.70
C ARG A 129 8.00 -14.71 -15.37
N LYS A 130 8.75 -14.42 -16.45
CA LYS A 130 9.46 -15.42 -17.21
C LYS A 130 10.79 -14.89 -17.77
N LYS A 131 11.88 -15.46 -17.34
CA LYS A 131 13.23 -15.08 -17.78
C LYS A 131 13.68 -15.99 -18.92
N THR A 132 13.25 -15.69 -20.14
CA THR A 132 13.56 -16.51 -21.32
C THR A 132 14.97 -16.32 -21.85
N GLU A 133 15.54 -15.12 -21.74
CA GLU A 133 16.83 -14.73 -22.29
C GLU A 133 17.69 -13.98 -21.24
N PRO A 134 18.52 -14.70 -20.45
CA PRO A 134 19.29 -14.07 -19.35
C PRO A 134 20.15 -12.88 -19.78
N LYS A 135 20.82 -12.96 -20.95
CA LYS A 135 21.65 -11.87 -21.47
C LYS A 135 20.86 -10.61 -21.85
N LYS A 136 19.61 -10.75 -22.28
CA LYS A 136 18.76 -9.59 -22.55
C LYS A 136 18.27 -8.96 -21.27
N PHE A 137 17.97 -9.79 -20.27
CA PHE A 137 17.60 -9.32 -18.95
C PHE A 137 18.74 -8.53 -18.28
N GLU A 138 19.97 -9.05 -18.32
CA GLU A 138 21.15 -8.34 -17.80
C GLU A 138 21.29 -6.96 -18.44
N LYS A 139 21.20 -6.86 -19.78
CA LYS A 139 21.25 -5.56 -20.49
C LYS A 139 20.13 -4.62 -20.09
N PHE A 140 18.94 -5.15 -19.78
CA PHE A 140 17.80 -4.37 -19.32
C PHE A 140 18.09 -3.76 -17.93
N ILE A 141 18.63 -4.56 -17.04
CA ILE A 141 19.04 -4.12 -15.70
C ILE A 141 20.19 -3.11 -15.76
N ASP A 142 21.21 -3.36 -16.59
CA ASP A 142 22.32 -2.43 -16.80
C ASP A 142 21.83 -1.06 -17.33
N LYS A 143 20.81 -1.06 -18.19
CA LYS A 143 20.22 0.17 -18.70
C LYS A 143 19.54 0.98 -17.60
N LEU A 144 18.86 0.32 -16.64
CA LEU A 144 18.28 0.97 -15.47
C LEU A 144 19.35 1.55 -14.54
N TYR A 145 20.38 0.78 -14.21
CA TYR A 145 21.48 1.29 -13.39
C TYR A 145 22.18 2.49 -14.05
N SER A 146 22.35 2.44 -15.38
CA SER A 146 23.01 3.51 -16.12
C SER A 146 22.24 4.83 -16.13
N CYS A 147 20.92 4.83 -15.86
CA CYS A 147 20.14 6.06 -15.79
C CYS A 147 20.16 6.71 -14.40
N GLY A 148 20.85 6.13 -13.41
CA GLY A 148 20.98 6.72 -12.09
C GLY A 148 19.76 6.52 -11.19
N ILE A 149 19.12 5.35 -11.25
CA ILE A 149 18.11 4.97 -10.25
C ILE A 149 18.69 5.00 -8.84
N GLN A 150 17.86 5.28 -7.85
CA GLN A 150 18.28 5.30 -6.45
C GLN A 150 18.39 3.90 -5.85
N ASP A 151 17.44 3.04 -6.17
CA ASP A 151 17.42 1.65 -5.70
C ASP A 151 16.69 0.75 -6.70
N LEU A 152 17.10 -0.53 -6.75
CA LEU A 152 16.50 -1.53 -7.62
C LEU A 152 16.16 -2.80 -6.85
N LYS A 153 14.89 -3.17 -6.85
CA LYS A 153 14.41 -4.45 -6.38
C LYS A 153 13.99 -5.32 -7.55
N ILE A 154 14.54 -6.53 -7.67
CA ILE A 154 14.12 -7.52 -8.65
C ILE A 154 13.26 -8.57 -7.95
N VAL A 155 12.05 -8.79 -8.46
CA VAL A 155 11.12 -9.81 -7.98
C VAL A 155 10.90 -10.80 -9.11
N GLU A 156 11.45 -12.00 -8.94
CA GLU A 156 11.26 -13.10 -9.89
C GLU A 156 10.18 -14.04 -9.35
N ASN A 157 9.03 -14.12 -10.03
CA ASN A 157 7.96 -15.06 -9.70
C ASN A 157 8.27 -16.41 -10.36
N PHE A 158 9.02 -17.28 -9.70
CA PHE A 158 9.37 -18.60 -10.21
C PHE A 158 8.27 -19.65 -10.14
N SER A 159 7.10 -19.33 -9.61
CA SER A 159 6.10 -20.33 -9.25
C SER A 159 4.70 -20.00 -9.68
N ILE A 160 4.51 -19.71 -10.96
CA ILE A 160 3.22 -20.02 -11.57
C ILE A 160 3.55 -20.68 -12.89
N GLN A 161 3.80 -21.99 -12.84
CA GLN A 161 3.53 -22.84 -14.00
C GLN A 161 2.05 -22.61 -14.33
N GLU A 162 1.84 -22.23 -15.57
CA GLU A 162 0.60 -21.97 -16.24
C GLU A 162 -0.57 -22.85 -15.76
N ASN A 163 -1.24 -22.45 -14.71
CA ASN A 163 -2.67 -22.67 -14.56
C ASN A 163 -3.30 -21.32 -14.85
N GLU A 164 -3.87 -21.21 -16.03
CA GLU A 164 -4.47 -20.01 -16.63
C GLU A 164 -5.68 -19.45 -15.84
N ASP A 165 -5.98 -19.99 -14.66
CA ASP A 165 -7.18 -19.67 -13.87
C ASP A 165 -6.87 -19.08 -12.48
N PHE A 166 -5.64 -18.61 -12.20
CA PHE A 166 -5.35 -17.99 -10.93
C PHE A 166 -5.69 -16.50 -10.96
N GLU A 167 -6.96 -16.18 -10.88
CA GLU A 167 -7.43 -14.83 -10.58
C GLU A 167 -7.09 -14.50 -9.12
N VAL A 168 -6.13 -13.60 -8.91
CA VAL A 168 -5.92 -13.00 -7.59
C VAL A 168 -7.04 -12.01 -7.38
N ASP A 169 -8.01 -12.38 -6.56
CA ASP A 169 -9.01 -11.44 -6.06
C ASP A 169 -8.28 -10.42 -5.17
N GLU A 170 -8.21 -9.17 -5.62
CA GLU A 170 -7.57 -8.07 -4.89
C GLU A 170 -8.21 -7.80 -3.50
N SER A 171 -9.38 -8.40 -3.25
CA SER A 171 -10.09 -8.34 -1.95
C SER A 171 -9.63 -9.42 -0.96
N GLU A 172 -8.86 -10.41 -1.42
CA GLU A 172 -8.40 -11.51 -0.58
C GLU A 172 -7.20 -11.10 0.28
N ASN A 173 -7.24 -11.37 1.58
CA ASN A 173 -6.12 -11.04 2.44
C ASN A 173 -4.91 -11.98 2.16
N THR A 174 -3.71 -11.50 2.44
CA THR A 174 -2.45 -12.22 2.17
C THR A 174 -2.42 -13.63 2.74
N ILE A 175 -2.97 -13.86 3.92
CA ILE A 175 -2.99 -15.18 4.56
C ILE A 175 -3.91 -16.17 3.83
N SER A 176 -5.01 -15.70 3.26
CA SER A 176 -5.93 -16.52 2.45
C SER A 176 -5.27 -16.95 1.15
N ILE A 177 -4.58 -16.03 0.46
CA ILE A 177 -3.80 -16.34 -0.76
C ILE A 177 -2.73 -17.39 -0.47
N LEU A 178 -1.98 -17.22 0.62
CA LEU A 178 -0.94 -18.16 1.03
C LEU A 178 -1.51 -19.54 1.42
N ASN A 179 -2.63 -19.59 2.11
CA ASN A 179 -3.30 -20.84 2.46
C ASN A 179 -3.79 -21.58 1.22
N ARG A 180 -4.37 -20.86 0.24
CA ARG A 180 -4.81 -21.43 -1.04
C ARG A 180 -3.61 -21.99 -1.81
N TYR A 181 -2.50 -21.27 -1.88
CA TYR A 181 -1.26 -21.76 -2.49
C TYR A 181 -0.77 -23.07 -1.85
N ILE A 182 -0.80 -23.19 -0.50
CA ILE A 182 -0.43 -24.43 0.20
C ILE A 182 -1.39 -25.56 -0.16
N ASP A 183 -2.69 -25.27 -0.33
CA ASP A 183 -3.68 -26.29 -0.69
C ASP A 183 -3.46 -26.84 -2.09
N GLU A 184 -3.05 -26.01 -3.03
CA GLU A 184 -2.85 -26.37 -4.44
C GLU A 184 -1.46 -26.99 -4.70
N ALA A 185 -0.43 -26.59 -3.96
CA ALA A 185 0.93 -27.10 -4.14
C ALA A 185 1.11 -28.52 -3.54
N GLU A 186 1.99 -29.31 -4.15
CA GLU A 186 2.40 -30.61 -3.60
C GLU A 186 3.57 -30.41 -2.63
N PHE A 187 3.43 -30.95 -1.42
CA PHE A 187 4.47 -30.95 -0.39
C PHE A 187 4.66 -32.36 0.19
N ASP A 188 5.90 -32.70 0.50
CA ASP A 188 6.25 -33.98 1.16
C ASP A 188 5.90 -33.98 2.68
N CYS A 189 5.25 -32.96 3.20
CA CYS A 189 4.88 -32.80 4.60
C CYS A 189 3.43 -32.36 4.76
N ASP A 190 2.91 -32.50 5.99
CA ASP A 190 1.51 -32.17 6.31
C ASP A 190 1.23 -30.67 6.10
N LYS A 191 0.33 -30.37 5.18
CA LYS A 191 -0.10 -29.01 4.84
C LYS A 191 -0.65 -28.23 6.04
N THR A 192 -1.24 -28.91 7.02
CA THR A 192 -1.75 -28.30 8.25
C THR A 192 -0.62 -27.70 9.08
N ILE A 193 0.52 -28.39 9.15
CA ILE A 193 1.72 -27.91 9.85
C ILE A 193 2.28 -26.68 9.14
N ILE A 194 2.35 -26.73 7.80
CA ILE A 194 2.85 -25.60 7.00
C ILE A 194 1.97 -24.37 7.21
N LYS A 195 0.64 -24.51 7.13
CA LYS A 195 -0.30 -23.41 7.37
C LYS A 195 -0.15 -22.82 8.77
N GLY A 196 0.02 -23.67 9.79
CA GLY A 196 0.22 -23.23 11.17
C GLY A 196 1.52 -22.42 11.35
N ILE A 197 2.62 -22.85 10.72
CA ILE A 197 3.89 -22.11 10.74
C ILE A 197 3.73 -20.78 10.01
N LEU A 198 3.12 -20.79 8.82
CA LEU A 198 2.91 -19.61 8.01
C LEU A 198 2.07 -18.56 8.74
N GLN A 199 0.98 -18.98 9.36
CA GLN A 199 0.11 -18.08 10.14
C GLN A 199 0.86 -17.44 11.31
N LYS A 200 1.72 -18.22 12.00
CA LYS A 200 2.55 -17.72 13.09
C LYS A 200 3.58 -16.69 12.58
N VAL A 201 4.28 -17.00 11.48
CA VAL A 201 5.27 -16.08 10.88
C VAL A 201 4.60 -14.81 10.37
N TYR A 202 3.44 -14.93 9.72
CA TYR A 202 2.67 -13.79 9.24
C TYR A 202 2.22 -12.89 10.40
N SER A 203 1.68 -13.47 11.47
CA SER A 203 1.29 -12.69 12.67
C SER A 203 2.49 -12.00 13.32
N GLN A 204 3.67 -12.63 13.33
CA GLN A 204 4.88 -12.00 13.84
C GLN A 204 5.36 -10.86 12.93
N ALA A 205 5.29 -11.02 11.63
CA ALA A 205 5.64 -9.99 10.66
C ALA A 205 4.74 -8.75 10.80
N CYS A 206 3.43 -8.95 11.01
CA CYS A 206 2.48 -7.85 11.25
C CYS A 206 2.67 -7.11 12.59
N GLN A 207 3.43 -7.68 13.53
CA GLN A 207 3.71 -7.05 14.84
C GLN A 207 5.01 -6.23 14.85
N VAL A 208 5.79 -6.28 13.77
CA VAL A 208 7.13 -5.64 13.68
C VAL A 208 7.08 -4.31 12.89
N GLU A 209 5.90 -3.88 12.41
CA GLU A 209 5.70 -2.55 11.78
C GLU A 209 5.30 -1.48 12.79
#